data_0e3f2bc5bbdb6e31968f444246ffefaa
#
_entry.id   0e3f2bc5bbdb6e31968f444246ffefaa
#
_cell.length_a   1.000
_cell.length_b   1.000
_cell.length_c   1.000
_cell.angle_alpha   90.00
_cell.angle_beta   90.00
_cell.angle_gamma   90.00
#
_symmetry.space_group_name_H-M   'P 1'
#
loop_
_entity.id
_entity.type
_entity.pdbx_description
1 polymer ?
#
loop_
_entity_poly.entity_id
_entity_poly.type
_entity_poly.pdbx_seq_one_letter_code
_entity_poly.pdbx_strand_id
1 'polypeptide(L)'
;IFRVLKLARFVSEANVMVKAFQASRRKITVFVLAVLTIAVIFGTLIYMVETPDAGFTSIPRSIYWAIVTLTTVGFGDIAPQTALGQALASVVMILGYGTIAVPTAIMSAEMMRMGSEIPRKCTYCHATDHLKDAKFCRKCGTKLPPI
;
A
#
# COMPACT_ATOMS: atom_id res chain seq x y z
N ILE A 1 12.51 9.07 -30.80
CA ILE A 1 12.15 10.11 -29.80
C ILE A 1 10.64 10.43 -29.87
N PHE A 2 10.05 10.67 -31.04
CA PHE A 2 8.61 10.98 -31.19
C PHE A 2 7.63 9.89 -30.70
N ARG A 3 8.05 8.61 -30.64
CA ARG A 3 7.21 7.52 -30.07
C ARG A 3 6.99 7.66 -28.55
N VAL A 4 7.90 8.30 -27.84
CA VAL A 4 7.79 8.54 -26.38
C VAL A 4 6.69 9.58 -26.09
N LEU A 5 6.47 10.53 -26.99
CA LEU A 5 5.41 11.53 -26.85
C LEU A 5 3.98 10.93 -26.93
N LYS A 6 3.82 9.72 -27.49
CA LYS A 6 2.54 8.99 -27.44
C LYS A 6 2.13 8.59 -26.01
N LEU A 7 3.08 8.54 -25.05
CA LEU A 7 2.80 8.30 -23.63
C LEU A 7 1.99 9.43 -23.00
N ALA A 8 1.98 10.63 -23.58
CA ALA A 8 1.12 11.74 -23.14
C ALA A 8 -0.39 11.40 -23.16
N ARG A 9 -0.82 10.41 -23.97
CA ARG A 9 -2.20 9.90 -23.96
C ARG A 9 -2.60 9.22 -22.66
N PHE A 10 -1.63 8.69 -21.90
CA PHE A 10 -1.86 7.98 -20.62
C PHE A 10 -1.86 8.91 -19.40
N VAL A 11 -1.66 10.23 -19.61
CA VAL A 11 -1.63 11.21 -18.51
C VAL A 11 -2.99 11.28 -17.78
N SER A 12 -4.10 11.10 -18.49
CA SER A 12 -5.45 11.09 -17.88
C SER A 12 -5.62 9.91 -16.90
N GLU A 13 -5.13 8.72 -17.27
CA GLU A 13 -5.17 7.52 -16.42
C GLU A 13 -4.23 7.65 -15.24
N ALA A 14 -3.04 8.21 -15.46
CA ALA A 14 -2.10 8.52 -14.39
C ALA A 14 -2.71 9.47 -13.33
N ASN A 15 -3.50 10.45 -13.75
CA ASN A 15 -4.19 11.37 -12.85
C ASN A 15 -5.21 10.65 -11.93
N VAL A 16 -5.87 9.60 -12.41
CA VAL A 16 -6.76 8.77 -11.57
C VAL A 16 -5.97 8.06 -10.48
N MET A 17 -4.82 7.48 -10.82
CA MET A 17 -3.94 6.83 -9.85
C MET A 17 -3.41 7.82 -8.81
N VAL A 18 -2.97 9.00 -9.25
CA VAL A 18 -2.49 10.06 -8.33
C VAL A 18 -3.60 10.50 -7.37
N LYS A 19 -4.83 10.69 -7.84
CA LYS A 19 -5.98 11.04 -6.99
C LYS A 19 -6.29 9.92 -5.99
N ALA A 20 -6.28 8.65 -6.42
CA ALA A 20 -6.49 7.51 -5.54
C ALA A 20 -5.40 7.44 -4.45
N PHE A 21 -4.14 7.67 -4.82
CA PHE A 21 -3.02 7.74 -3.89
C PHE A 21 -3.17 8.88 -2.88
N GLN A 22 -3.53 10.08 -3.34
CA GLN A 22 -3.77 11.24 -2.47
C GLN A 22 -4.94 10.99 -1.49
N ALA A 23 -6.02 10.36 -1.94
CA ALA A 23 -7.15 9.99 -1.10
C ALA A 23 -6.76 8.97 -0.02
N SER A 24 -5.84 8.06 -0.34
CA SER A 24 -5.38 6.98 0.54
C SER A 24 -4.13 7.31 1.35
N ARG A 25 -3.51 8.49 1.14
CA ARG A 25 -2.18 8.83 1.73
C ARG A 25 -2.08 8.57 3.23
N ARG A 26 -3.12 8.93 4.00
CA ARG A 26 -3.12 8.73 5.46
C ARG A 26 -3.06 7.24 5.84
N LYS A 27 -3.84 6.41 5.15
CA LYS A 27 -3.84 4.95 5.38
C LYS A 27 -2.49 4.34 5.01
N ILE A 28 -1.92 4.76 3.88
CA ILE A 28 -0.62 4.30 3.39
C ILE A 28 0.50 4.74 4.34
N THR A 29 0.49 5.99 4.84
CA THR A 29 1.51 6.47 5.80
C THR A 29 1.49 5.66 7.09
N VAL A 30 0.30 5.41 7.66
CA VAL A 30 0.17 4.58 8.87
C VAL A 30 0.69 3.17 8.62
N PHE A 31 0.36 2.60 7.47
CA PHE A 31 0.85 1.28 7.09
C PHE A 31 2.37 1.23 6.95
N VAL A 32 2.99 2.21 6.26
CA VAL A 32 4.45 2.29 6.10
C VAL A 32 5.15 2.43 7.46
N LEU A 33 4.61 3.26 8.37
CA LEU A 33 5.14 3.38 9.72
C LEU A 33 5.05 2.06 10.49
N ALA A 34 3.95 1.32 10.37
CA ALA A 34 3.81 0.00 10.98
C ALA A 34 4.85 -0.99 10.43
N VAL A 35 5.06 -1.04 9.12
CA VAL A 35 6.07 -1.90 8.48
C VAL A 35 7.48 -1.54 8.96
N LEU A 36 7.82 -0.25 9.03
CA LEU A 36 9.11 0.20 9.55
C LEU A 36 9.31 -0.20 11.02
N THR A 37 8.27 -0.06 11.84
CA THR A 37 8.31 -0.49 13.25
C THR A 37 8.56 -2.00 13.34
N ILE A 38 7.87 -2.81 12.54
CA ILE A 38 8.07 -4.26 12.47
C ILE A 38 9.51 -4.57 12.04
N ALA A 39 10.04 -3.88 11.03
CA ALA A 39 11.40 -4.06 10.56
C ALA A 39 12.45 -3.76 11.64
N VAL A 40 12.24 -2.71 12.44
CA VAL A 40 13.13 -2.37 13.57
C VAL A 40 13.05 -3.43 14.66
N ILE A 41 11.85 -3.89 15.02
CA ILE A 41 11.66 -4.92 16.06
C ILE A 41 12.35 -6.23 15.63
N PHE A 42 12.00 -6.75 14.45
CA PHE A 42 12.57 -8.02 13.98
C PHE A 42 14.06 -7.92 13.63
N GLY A 43 14.51 -6.77 13.09
CA GLY A 43 15.92 -6.51 12.85
C GLY A 43 16.74 -6.51 14.16
N THR A 44 16.20 -5.96 15.25
CA THR A 44 16.84 -5.98 16.56
C THR A 44 16.82 -7.39 17.16
N LEU A 45 15.70 -8.10 17.06
CA LEU A 45 15.60 -9.47 17.55
C LEU A 45 16.58 -10.41 16.85
N ILE A 46 16.68 -10.33 15.52
CA ILE A 46 17.61 -11.17 14.77
C ILE A 46 19.07 -10.85 15.08
N TYR A 47 19.39 -9.56 15.33
CA TYR A 47 20.72 -9.15 15.78
C TYR A 47 21.12 -9.79 17.12
N MET A 48 20.15 -10.00 18.02
CA MET A 48 20.40 -10.63 19.34
C MET A 48 20.55 -12.15 19.27
N VAL A 49 19.96 -12.77 18.24
CA VAL A 49 19.90 -14.24 18.09
C VAL A 49 21.02 -14.77 17.21
N GLU A 50 21.41 -14.01 16.19
CA GLU A 50 22.41 -14.43 15.21
C GLU A 50 23.81 -13.94 15.58
N THR A 51 24.81 -14.67 15.07
CA THR A 51 26.23 -14.33 15.27
C THR A 51 26.70 -13.33 14.23
N PRO A 52 27.75 -12.54 14.52
CA PRO A 52 28.37 -11.64 13.53
C PRO A 52 28.87 -12.36 12.27
N ASP A 53 29.26 -13.65 12.38
CA ASP A 53 29.72 -14.46 11.27
C ASP A 53 28.64 -14.72 10.21
N ALA A 54 27.38 -14.74 10.62
CA ALA A 54 26.22 -14.81 9.72
C ALA A 54 25.92 -13.48 8.99
N GLY A 55 26.72 -12.44 9.24
CA GLY A 55 26.57 -11.13 8.61
C GLY A 55 25.78 -10.10 9.42
N PHE A 56 25.20 -10.48 10.57
CA PHE A 56 24.45 -9.60 11.47
C PHE A 56 25.39 -8.80 12.41
N THR A 57 26.27 -8.00 11.83
CA THR A 57 27.36 -7.30 12.53
C THR A 57 26.90 -6.05 13.30
N SER A 58 25.70 -5.53 13.03
CA SER A 58 25.16 -4.34 13.68
C SER A 58 23.63 -4.29 13.57
N ILE A 59 22.97 -3.57 14.48
CA ILE A 59 21.51 -3.36 14.44
C ILE A 59 21.04 -2.75 13.11
N PRO A 60 21.66 -1.69 12.57
CA PRO A 60 21.25 -1.14 11.26
C PRO A 60 21.33 -2.16 10.12
N ARG A 61 22.35 -3.02 10.12
CA ARG A 61 22.52 -4.06 9.11
C ARG A 61 21.45 -5.16 9.24
N SER A 62 21.08 -5.48 10.44
CA SER A 62 19.99 -6.43 10.73
C SER A 62 18.60 -5.85 10.35
N ILE A 63 18.39 -4.54 10.58
CA ILE A 63 17.19 -3.84 10.10
C ILE A 63 17.14 -3.81 8.56
N TYR A 64 18.28 -3.57 7.91
CA TYR A 64 18.39 -3.68 6.45
C TYR A 64 17.92 -5.04 5.96
N TRP A 65 18.43 -6.13 6.57
CA TRP A 65 17.98 -7.49 6.25
C TRP A 65 16.47 -7.67 6.45
N ALA A 66 15.92 -7.18 7.56
CA ALA A 66 14.48 -7.26 7.83
C ALA A 66 13.65 -6.53 6.77
N ILE A 67 14.09 -5.34 6.32
CA ILE A 67 13.44 -4.58 5.24
C ILE A 67 13.50 -5.36 3.93
N VAL A 68 14.66 -5.87 3.54
CA VAL A 68 14.88 -6.64 2.31
C VAL A 68 13.99 -7.90 2.30
N THR A 69 13.82 -8.54 3.45
CA THR A 69 12.99 -9.74 3.61
C THR A 69 11.49 -9.39 3.60
N LEU A 70 11.05 -8.38 4.35
CA LEU A 70 9.65 -7.92 4.38
C LEU A 70 9.16 -7.42 3.03
N THR A 71 10.04 -6.75 2.27
CA THR A 71 9.71 -6.26 0.92
C THR A 71 9.83 -7.34 -0.16
N THR A 72 10.18 -8.58 0.22
CA THR A 72 10.35 -9.74 -0.68
C THR A 72 11.43 -9.57 -1.73
N VAL A 73 12.38 -8.65 -1.55
CA VAL A 73 13.53 -8.44 -2.45
C VAL A 73 14.53 -9.59 -2.34
N GLY A 74 14.91 -9.97 -1.10
CA GLY A 74 15.68 -11.16 -0.81
C GLY A 74 17.04 -11.22 -1.51
N PHE A 75 17.93 -10.24 -1.33
CA PHE A 75 19.26 -10.25 -1.95
C PHE A 75 20.11 -11.47 -1.59
N GLY A 76 19.87 -12.09 -0.43
CA GLY A 76 20.60 -13.28 0.01
C GLY A 76 22.04 -13.00 0.50
N ASP A 77 22.41 -11.74 0.63
CA ASP A 77 23.73 -11.30 1.12
C ASP A 77 23.90 -11.54 2.64
N ILE A 78 22.81 -11.60 3.38
CA ILE A 78 22.73 -11.91 4.80
C ILE A 78 21.55 -12.86 5.01
N ALA A 79 21.77 -13.95 5.74
CA ALA A 79 20.71 -14.91 6.04
C ALA A 79 20.95 -15.55 7.42
N PRO A 80 19.86 -15.77 8.22
CA PRO A 80 19.96 -16.45 9.50
C PRO A 80 20.47 -17.87 9.38
N GLN A 81 21.43 -18.23 10.26
CA GLN A 81 22.07 -19.56 10.28
C GLN A 81 21.59 -20.39 11.46
N THR A 82 21.16 -19.76 12.55
CA THR A 82 20.65 -20.48 13.74
C THR A 82 19.21 -20.95 13.54
N ALA A 83 18.83 -22.05 14.16
CA ALA A 83 17.46 -22.58 14.09
C ALA A 83 16.41 -21.56 14.59
N LEU A 84 16.74 -20.79 15.63
CA LEU A 84 15.87 -19.77 16.20
C LEU A 84 15.78 -18.55 15.27
N GLY A 85 16.90 -18.13 14.66
CA GLY A 85 16.91 -17.07 13.66
C GLY A 85 16.13 -17.44 12.41
N GLN A 86 16.21 -18.70 11.95
CA GLN A 86 15.41 -19.20 10.82
C GLN A 86 13.92 -19.25 11.14
N ALA A 87 13.54 -19.58 12.38
CA ALA A 87 12.15 -19.51 12.82
C ALA A 87 11.62 -18.07 12.82
N LEU A 88 12.40 -17.11 13.36
CA LEU A 88 12.07 -15.69 13.29
C LEU A 88 11.98 -15.19 11.84
N ALA A 89 12.91 -15.60 10.98
CA ALA A 89 12.88 -15.27 9.57
C ALA A 89 11.61 -15.76 8.86
N SER A 90 11.14 -16.95 9.18
CA SER A 90 9.90 -17.51 8.64
C SER A 90 8.69 -16.64 8.98
N VAL A 91 8.63 -16.14 10.25
CA VAL A 91 7.57 -15.20 10.65
C VAL A 91 7.65 -13.89 9.86
N VAL A 92 8.86 -13.34 9.68
CA VAL A 92 9.09 -12.10 8.90
C VAL A 92 8.66 -12.30 7.44
N MET A 93 8.98 -13.44 6.84
CA MET A 93 8.60 -13.78 5.46
C MET A 93 7.07 -13.86 5.30
N ILE A 94 6.36 -14.46 6.25
CA ILE A 94 4.88 -14.50 6.24
C ILE A 94 4.30 -13.08 6.35
N LEU A 95 4.83 -12.25 7.23
CA LEU A 95 4.43 -10.85 7.36
C LEU A 95 4.72 -10.04 6.09
N GLY A 96 5.77 -10.39 5.35
CA GLY A 96 6.13 -9.79 4.07
C GLY A 96 5.02 -9.84 3.02
N TYR A 97 4.21 -10.88 3.00
CA TYR A 97 3.02 -10.95 2.13
C TYR A 97 2.04 -9.81 2.41
N GLY A 98 1.81 -9.46 3.68
CA GLY A 98 0.97 -8.33 4.08
C GLY A 98 1.50 -7.00 3.57
N THR A 99 2.82 -6.87 3.44
CA THR A 99 3.49 -5.65 2.98
C THR A 99 3.13 -5.28 1.53
N ILE A 100 2.83 -6.26 0.70
CA ILE A 100 2.38 -6.06 -0.68
C ILE A 100 0.85 -6.03 -0.76
N ALA A 101 0.18 -6.94 -0.07
CA ALA A 101 -1.26 -7.13 -0.16
C ALA A 101 -2.07 -5.92 0.36
N VAL A 102 -1.66 -5.33 1.50
CA VAL A 102 -2.43 -4.26 2.15
C VAL A 102 -2.45 -2.96 1.32
N PRO A 103 -1.32 -2.40 0.83
CA PRO A 103 -1.36 -1.21 -0.03
C PRO A 103 -2.14 -1.44 -1.32
N THR A 104 -1.98 -2.61 -1.93
CA THR A 104 -2.71 -2.98 -3.16
C THR A 104 -4.22 -3.03 -2.92
N ALA A 105 -4.67 -3.63 -1.82
CA ALA A 105 -6.08 -3.68 -1.46
C ALA A 105 -6.66 -2.27 -1.18
N ILE A 106 -5.90 -1.41 -0.47
CA ILE A 106 -6.31 -0.03 -0.19
C ILE A 106 -6.47 0.75 -1.51
N MET A 107 -5.50 0.66 -2.42
CA MET A 107 -5.55 1.33 -3.72
C MET A 107 -6.70 0.82 -4.59
N SER A 108 -6.88 -0.50 -4.67
CA SER A 108 -7.98 -1.10 -5.45
C SER A 108 -9.35 -0.68 -4.93
N ALA A 109 -9.55 -0.67 -3.60
CA ALA A 109 -10.80 -0.22 -2.99
C ALA A 109 -11.08 1.26 -3.28
N GLU A 110 -10.07 2.13 -3.27
CA GLU A 110 -10.24 3.55 -3.55
C GLU A 110 -10.54 3.80 -5.04
N MET A 111 -9.88 3.08 -5.94
CA MET A 111 -10.18 3.16 -7.38
C MET A 111 -11.60 2.69 -7.70
N MET A 112 -12.08 1.62 -7.07
CA MET A 112 -13.46 1.16 -7.21
C MET A 112 -14.47 2.21 -6.72
N ARG A 113 -14.19 2.87 -5.60
CA ARG A 113 -15.03 3.95 -5.09
C ARG A 113 -15.10 5.12 -6.07
N MET A 114 -13.96 5.57 -6.60
CA MET A 114 -13.91 6.63 -7.60
C MET A 114 -14.67 6.28 -8.88
N GLY A 115 -14.60 5.02 -9.32
CA GLY A 115 -15.34 4.53 -10.48
C GLY A 115 -16.85 4.44 -10.27
N SER A 116 -17.33 4.37 -9.03
CA SER A 116 -18.75 4.26 -8.69
C SER A 116 -19.43 5.62 -8.43
N GLU A 117 -18.65 6.68 -8.24
CA GLU A 117 -19.18 8.03 -8.04
C GLU A 117 -19.34 8.75 -9.39
N ILE A 118 -20.57 8.98 -9.83
CA ILE A 118 -20.84 9.97 -10.88
C ILE A 118 -21.12 11.30 -10.16
N PRO A 119 -20.49 12.41 -10.58
CA PRO A 119 -20.76 13.72 -10.02
C PRO A 119 -22.13 14.24 -10.52
N ARG A 120 -23.22 13.53 -10.16
CA ARG A 120 -24.58 14.04 -10.39
C ARG A 120 -24.90 15.04 -9.31
N LYS A 121 -25.20 16.26 -9.74
CA LYS A 121 -25.62 17.32 -8.85
C LYS A 121 -27.13 17.21 -8.62
N CYS A 122 -27.53 17.06 -7.35
CA CYS A 122 -28.95 17.11 -7.02
C CYS A 122 -29.49 18.51 -7.34
N THR A 123 -30.61 18.58 -8.05
CA THR A 123 -31.25 19.84 -8.43
C THR A 123 -31.79 20.64 -7.25
N TYR A 124 -32.06 19.96 -6.13
CA TYR A 124 -32.63 20.58 -4.93
C TYR A 124 -31.59 20.97 -3.88
N CYS A 125 -30.73 20.05 -3.45
CA CYS A 125 -29.75 20.28 -2.37
C CYS A 125 -28.30 20.39 -2.86
N HIS A 126 -28.06 20.33 -4.17
CA HIS A 126 -26.75 20.42 -4.83
C HIS A 126 -25.70 19.40 -4.36
N ALA A 127 -26.10 18.33 -3.66
CA ALA A 127 -25.19 17.23 -3.31
C ALA A 127 -24.68 16.52 -4.55
N THR A 128 -23.39 16.13 -4.54
CA THR A 128 -22.69 15.55 -5.72
C THR A 128 -22.25 14.11 -5.53
N ASP A 129 -22.34 13.57 -4.31
CA ASP A 129 -21.83 12.25 -3.92
C ASP A 129 -22.91 11.15 -4.04
N HIS A 130 -23.34 10.87 -5.26
CA HIS A 130 -24.35 9.84 -5.55
C HIS A 130 -23.72 8.62 -6.23
N LEU A 131 -24.24 7.41 -5.93
CA LEU A 131 -23.89 6.20 -6.63
C LEU A 131 -24.38 6.23 -8.08
N LYS A 132 -23.72 5.48 -8.96
CA LYS A 132 -24.08 5.39 -10.40
C LYS A 132 -25.53 5.01 -10.64
N ASP A 133 -26.06 4.12 -9.84
CA ASP A 133 -27.41 3.56 -9.90
C ASP A 133 -28.43 4.31 -9.05
N ALA A 134 -28.01 5.36 -8.33
CA ALA A 134 -28.90 6.11 -7.45
C ALA A 134 -30.02 6.79 -8.24
N LYS A 135 -31.27 6.45 -7.94
CA LYS A 135 -32.48 7.09 -8.50
C LYS A 135 -32.91 8.32 -7.70
N PHE A 136 -32.53 8.37 -6.41
CA PHE A 136 -32.91 9.43 -5.48
C PHE A 136 -31.69 10.00 -4.76
N CYS A 137 -31.76 11.28 -4.42
CA CYS A 137 -30.71 11.95 -3.65
C CYS A 137 -30.64 11.36 -2.24
N ARG A 138 -29.44 10.92 -1.81
CA ARG A 138 -29.23 10.34 -0.47
C ARG A 138 -29.37 11.35 0.68
N LYS A 139 -29.33 12.67 0.39
CA LYS A 139 -29.47 13.72 1.42
C LYS A 139 -30.88 14.25 1.54
N CYS A 140 -31.59 14.52 0.44
CA CYS A 140 -32.90 15.15 0.48
C CYS A 140 -34.03 14.29 -0.11
N GLY A 141 -33.76 13.09 -0.63
CA GLY A 141 -34.73 12.19 -1.22
C GLY A 141 -35.28 12.59 -2.58
N THR A 142 -34.89 13.74 -3.15
CA THR A 142 -35.39 14.20 -4.46
C THR A 142 -34.90 13.26 -5.56
N LYS A 143 -35.75 13.00 -6.56
CA LYS A 143 -35.36 12.19 -7.74
C LYS A 143 -34.23 12.86 -8.51
N LEU A 144 -33.18 12.11 -8.79
CA LEU A 144 -32.02 12.59 -9.56
C LEU A 144 -32.35 12.62 -11.06
N PRO A 145 -31.77 13.56 -11.84
CA PRO A 145 -31.95 13.59 -13.29
C PRO A 145 -31.38 12.28 -13.90
N PRO A 146 -31.97 11.82 -15.03
CA PRO A 146 -31.43 10.67 -15.77
C PRO A 146 -29.99 10.94 -16.22
N ILE A 147 -29.23 9.87 -16.51
CA ILE A 147 -27.85 9.94 -17.02
C ILE A 147 -27.87 10.46 -18.43
#